data_5265efe92b3d75874751de28aeb0c55f
#
_entry.id   5265efe92b3d75874751de28aeb0c55f
#
_cell.length_a   1.000
_cell.length_b   1.000
_cell.length_c   1.000
_cell.angle_alpha   90.00
_cell.angle_beta   90.00
_cell.angle_gamma   90.00
#
_symmetry.space_group_name_H-M   'P 1'
#
loop_
_entity.id
_entity.type
_entity.pdbx_description
1 polymer ?
#
loop_
_entity_poly.entity_id
_entity_poly.type
_entity_poly.pdbx_seq_one_letter_code
_entity_poly.pdbx_strand_id
1 'polypeptide(L)'
;MKYKMAALLGAFLCLLCLFGNVQRVYAEEKDFEIYAPNDPSETPHVEYYQAESDTVVYAGPGTDRRRLGTLRLGQPAIATGITEKGWKQIFYIGMVGYVPGDSLVAYRLPTQIQSDPIVIEDGMMINILGDSITYGDSLPDVTQAYSYLLAAMLGNNVKCNNYGWRGSCVGGADNVGRFMDRYLSMKRGADVVLVFGGTNDYAGCDEIGVPLGQLGDVTGDSFYGSLNLLMCGLKQMYPNSRIVFCTPLRRADDMHTNQSGYYLYQYAAAIREMAAIYGIQVIDLYNEPELDFTIWGKNCLIDGLHPDATGHFLLGMYLYDHLFPGDFFSQMPGDEYLENTDSEI
;
A
#
# COMPACT_ATOMS: atom_id res chain seq x y z
N MET A 1 -15.72 39.32 -8.58
CA MET A 1 -14.76 39.01 -7.50
C MET A 1 -15.41 38.61 -6.16
N LYS A 2 -16.67 38.98 -5.87
CA LYS A 2 -17.35 38.63 -4.60
C LYS A 2 -17.84 37.17 -4.50
N TYR A 3 -18.10 36.51 -5.60
CA TYR A 3 -18.61 35.10 -5.58
C TYR A 3 -17.53 34.03 -5.43
N LYS A 4 -16.25 34.33 -5.71
CA LYS A 4 -15.14 33.37 -5.52
C LYS A 4 -14.66 33.28 -4.05
N MET A 5 -14.86 34.34 -3.26
CA MET A 5 -14.52 34.32 -1.82
C MET A 5 -15.54 33.56 -0.97
N ALA A 6 -16.82 33.53 -1.36
CA ALA A 6 -17.85 32.80 -0.62
C ALA A 6 -17.69 31.25 -0.78
N ALA A 7 -17.23 30.77 -1.93
CA ALA A 7 -16.99 29.35 -2.16
C ALA A 7 -15.76 28.83 -1.40
N LEU A 8 -14.71 29.66 -1.25
CA LEU A 8 -13.53 29.28 -0.45
C LEU A 8 -13.85 29.27 1.06
N LEU A 9 -14.68 30.21 1.55
CA LEU A 9 -15.10 30.22 2.96
C LEU A 9 -16.01 29.02 3.29
N GLY A 10 -16.87 28.62 2.37
CA GLY A 10 -17.73 27.44 2.54
C GLY A 10 -16.95 26.13 2.61
N ALA A 11 -15.93 25.97 1.77
CA ALA A 11 -15.06 24.80 1.79
C ALA A 11 -14.18 24.74 3.06
N PHE A 12 -13.73 25.91 3.54
CA PHE A 12 -12.95 25.99 4.78
C PHE A 12 -13.80 25.72 6.03
N LEU A 13 -15.07 26.15 6.05
CA LEU A 13 -15.99 25.83 7.14
C LEU A 13 -16.39 24.34 7.15
N CYS A 14 -16.55 23.69 5.99
CA CYS A 14 -16.79 22.24 5.92
C CYS A 14 -15.57 21.42 6.38
N LEU A 15 -14.35 21.86 6.05
CA LEU A 15 -13.14 21.21 6.58
C LEU A 15 -13.03 21.37 8.10
N LEU A 16 -13.30 22.55 8.64
CA LEU A 16 -13.31 22.80 10.08
C LEU A 16 -14.42 22.01 10.81
N CYS A 17 -15.56 21.74 10.17
CA CYS A 17 -16.60 20.88 10.73
C CYS A 17 -16.20 19.40 10.77
N LEU A 18 -15.41 18.93 9.79
CA LEU A 18 -14.88 17.57 9.80
C LEU A 18 -13.76 17.41 10.85
N PHE A 19 -12.86 18.39 10.97
CA PHE A 19 -11.84 18.38 12.02
C PHE A 19 -12.42 18.73 13.41
N GLY A 20 -13.42 19.59 13.49
CA GLY A 20 -14.08 19.94 14.75
C GLY A 20 -14.83 18.75 15.36
N ASN A 21 -15.41 17.87 14.55
CA ASN A 21 -16.06 16.66 15.04
C ASN A 21 -15.04 15.57 15.47
N VAL A 22 -13.88 15.51 14.85
CA VAL A 22 -12.79 14.62 15.29
C VAL A 22 -12.22 15.12 16.63
N GLN A 23 -11.99 16.43 16.79
CA GLN A 23 -11.53 16.98 18.07
C GLN A 23 -12.57 16.91 19.20
N ARG A 24 -13.89 16.98 18.91
CA ARG A 24 -14.91 16.81 19.95
C ARG A 24 -14.99 15.39 20.51
N VAL A 25 -14.66 14.38 19.72
CA VAL A 25 -14.55 12.99 20.24
C VAL A 25 -13.34 12.84 21.15
N TYR A 26 -12.29 13.65 20.97
CA TYR A 26 -11.09 13.61 21.81
C TYR A 26 -11.18 14.48 23.09
N ALA A 27 -12.12 15.41 23.17
CA ALA A 27 -12.16 16.40 24.25
C ALA A 27 -12.96 16.00 25.49
N GLU A 28 -13.70 14.89 25.48
CA GLU A 28 -14.56 14.48 26.60
C GLU A 28 -14.03 13.30 27.44
N GLU A 29 -12.87 12.71 27.12
CA GLU A 29 -12.30 11.61 27.89
C GLU A 29 -11.02 12.06 28.62
N LYS A 30 -11.18 12.48 29.87
CA LYS A 30 -10.07 12.84 30.80
C LYS A 30 -9.22 11.69 31.27
N ASP A 31 -9.50 10.46 30.86
CA ASP A 31 -8.85 9.23 31.32
C ASP A 31 -7.88 8.64 30.28
N PHE A 32 -7.29 9.49 29.42
CA PHE A 32 -6.42 9.02 28.35
C PHE A 32 -4.98 9.52 28.56
N GLU A 33 -4.09 8.62 28.99
CA GLU A 33 -2.66 8.84 28.85
C GLU A 33 -2.25 8.48 27.41
N ILE A 34 -1.95 9.51 26.62
CA ILE A 34 -1.20 9.31 25.37
C ILE A 34 0.22 8.93 25.79
N TYR A 35 0.68 7.77 25.38
CA TYR A 35 2.10 7.46 25.38
C TYR A 35 2.76 8.35 24.31
N ALA A 36 2.91 9.62 24.63
CA ALA A 36 3.84 10.49 23.94
C ALA A 36 5.20 10.23 24.60
N PRO A 37 6.27 9.94 23.89
CA PRO A 37 7.58 9.89 24.48
C PRO A 37 7.82 11.23 25.18
N ASN A 38 8.05 11.19 26.48
CA ASN A 38 8.33 12.39 27.29
C ASN A 38 9.70 13.01 26.96
N ASP A 39 10.48 12.36 26.09
CA ASP A 39 11.78 12.81 25.59
C ASP A 39 11.76 12.72 24.04
N PRO A 40 11.93 13.84 23.32
CA PRO A 40 12.05 13.82 21.87
C PRO A 40 13.28 13.05 21.35
N SER A 41 14.15 12.59 22.24
CA SER A 41 15.28 11.70 21.90
C SER A 41 14.94 10.22 22.04
N GLU A 42 13.81 9.85 22.65
CA GLU A 42 13.33 8.48 22.67
C GLU A 42 12.57 8.18 21.38
N THR A 43 13.07 7.21 20.64
CA THR A 43 12.34 6.62 19.50
C THR A 43 11.00 6.11 20.01
N PRO A 44 9.86 6.46 19.41
CA PRO A 44 8.57 5.94 19.83
C PRO A 44 8.63 4.41 19.81
N HIS A 45 8.59 3.78 20.96
CA HIS A 45 8.50 2.33 21.05
C HIS A 45 7.09 1.94 20.64
N VAL A 46 6.96 1.56 19.37
CA VAL A 46 5.74 0.96 18.87
C VAL A 46 5.70 -0.47 19.36
N GLU A 47 4.76 -0.76 20.22
CA GLU A 47 4.48 -2.12 20.59
C GLU A 47 3.54 -2.73 19.55
N TYR A 48 4.07 -3.66 18.78
CA TYR A 48 3.26 -4.49 17.89
C TYR A 48 2.56 -5.58 18.69
N TYR A 49 1.26 -5.64 18.53
CA TYR A 49 0.40 -6.65 19.14
C TYR A 49 -0.30 -7.49 18.08
N GLN A 50 -0.85 -8.60 18.52
CA GLN A 50 -1.83 -9.37 17.76
C GLN A 50 -2.99 -9.78 18.68
N ALA A 51 -4.17 -9.98 18.10
CA ALA A 51 -5.30 -10.46 18.85
C ALA A 51 -5.07 -11.91 19.31
N GLU A 52 -5.27 -12.18 20.59
CA GLU A 52 -5.19 -13.52 21.16
C GLU A 52 -6.41 -14.38 20.82
N SER A 53 -7.53 -13.72 20.56
CA SER A 53 -8.79 -14.32 20.09
C SER A 53 -9.57 -13.28 19.27
N ASP A 54 -10.67 -13.69 18.65
CA ASP A 54 -11.59 -12.75 18.01
C ASP A 54 -12.08 -11.72 19.03
N THR A 55 -11.69 -10.46 18.84
CA THR A 55 -11.89 -9.37 19.79
C THR A 55 -12.71 -8.25 19.17
N VAL A 56 -13.76 -7.81 19.87
CA VAL A 56 -14.57 -6.67 19.41
C VAL A 56 -13.79 -5.37 19.58
N VAL A 57 -13.75 -4.57 18.52
CA VAL A 57 -13.20 -3.21 18.53
C VAL A 57 -14.33 -2.21 18.74
N TYR A 58 -14.12 -1.28 19.66
CA TYR A 58 -15.10 -0.26 20.05
C TYR A 58 -14.62 1.14 19.69
N ALA A 59 -15.55 2.09 19.59
CA ALA A 59 -15.25 3.49 19.32
C ALA A 59 -14.70 4.27 20.56
N GLY A 60 -14.64 3.62 21.71
CA GLY A 60 -14.13 4.18 22.95
C GLY A 60 -13.84 3.07 23.97
N PRO A 61 -13.20 3.38 25.11
CA PRO A 61 -12.75 2.39 26.09
C PRO A 61 -13.92 1.91 26.96
N GLY A 62 -14.71 0.98 26.46
CA GLY A 62 -15.86 0.39 27.15
C GLY A 62 -16.71 -0.49 26.24
N THR A 63 -17.29 -1.55 26.80
CA THR A 63 -18.16 -2.47 26.05
C THR A 63 -19.55 -1.89 25.75
N ASP A 64 -19.91 -0.77 26.36
CA ASP A 64 -21.11 0.02 26.10
C ASP A 64 -20.94 0.98 24.92
N ARG A 65 -19.73 1.13 24.41
CA ARG A 65 -19.41 1.98 23.26
C ARG A 65 -19.80 1.33 21.95
N ARG A 66 -19.99 2.16 20.91
CA ARG A 66 -20.34 1.67 19.56
C ARG A 66 -19.28 0.69 19.04
N ARG A 67 -19.73 -0.45 18.57
CA ARG A 67 -18.85 -1.45 17.93
C ARG A 67 -18.40 -0.94 16.56
N LEU A 68 -17.09 -1.02 16.28
CA LEU A 68 -16.48 -0.69 14.99
C LEU A 68 -16.33 -1.94 14.12
N GLY A 69 -16.01 -3.09 14.74
CA GLY A 69 -15.80 -4.35 14.06
C GLY A 69 -15.21 -5.41 14.97
N THR A 70 -14.50 -6.36 14.38
CA THR A 70 -13.83 -7.46 15.11
C THR A 70 -12.42 -7.61 14.58
N LEU A 71 -11.44 -7.56 15.46
CA LEU A 71 -10.07 -7.96 15.21
C LEU A 71 -10.02 -9.49 15.38
N ARG A 72 -9.65 -10.22 14.32
CA ARG A 72 -9.62 -11.68 14.32
C ARG A 72 -8.39 -12.21 15.02
N LEU A 73 -8.46 -13.45 15.54
CA LEU A 73 -7.32 -14.18 16.08
C LEU A 73 -6.08 -14.02 15.19
N GLY A 74 -4.97 -13.60 15.78
CA GLY A 74 -3.67 -13.42 15.10
C GLY A 74 -3.54 -12.17 14.23
N GLN A 75 -4.61 -11.39 14.02
CA GLN A 75 -4.49 -10.14 13.27
C GLN A 75 -3.63 -9.12 14.02
N PRO A 76 -2.75 -8.39 13.29
CA PRO A 76 -1.89 -7.38 13.88
C PRO A 76 -2.70 -6.18 14.37
N ALA A 77 -2.21 -5.56 15.43
CA ALA A 77 -2.69 -4.30 15.96
C ALA A 77 -1.51 -3.41 16.36
N ILE A 78 -1.56 -2.15 15.94
CA ILE A 78 -0.63 -1.11 16.39
C ILE A 78 -1.32 -0.42 17.56
N ALA A 79 -0.76 -0.56 18.77
CA ALA A 79 -1.27 0.18 19.92
C ALA A 79 -0.65 1.57 19.95
N THR A 80 -1.51 2.58 20.10
CA THR A 80 -1.14 4.00 20.17
C THR A 80 -1.33 4.60 21.56
N GLY A 81 -1.85 3.82 22.49
CA GLY A 81 -2.00 4.23 23.89
C GLY A 81 -2.74 3.18 24.75
N ILE A 82 -2.73 3.41 26.05
CA ILE A 82 -3.45 2.61 27.04
C ILE A 82 -4.19 3.54 27.99
N THR A 83 -5.41 3.18 28.37
CA THR A 83 -6.19 3.92 29.37
C THR A 83 -5.90 3.41 30.78
N GLU A 84 -6.24 4.21 31.83
CA GLU A 84 -6.11 3.80 33.23
C GLU A 84 -6.87 2.49 33.55
N LYS A 85 -7.94 2.19 32.81
CA LYS A 85 -8.73 0.96 32.95
C LYS A 85 -8.18 -0.22 32.16
N GLY A 86 -6.98 -0.08 31.57
CA GLY A 86 -6.32 -1.14 30.82
C GLY A 86 -6.85 -1.39 29.41
N TRP A 87 -7.66 -0.47 28.83
CA TRP A 87 -8.05 -0.54 27.43
C TRP A 87 -6.91 -0.04 26.55
N LYS A 88 -6.60 -0.78 25.47
CA LYS A 88 -5.63 -0.33 24.47
C LYS A 88 -6.34 0.42 23.36
N GLN A 89 -5.83 1.60 23.04
CA GLN A 89 -6.16 2.31 21.81
C GLN A 89 -5.34 1.72 20.68
N ILE A 90 -5.99 1.40 19.57
CA ILE A 90 -5.34 0.76 18.42
C ILE A 90 -5.71 1.46 17.11
N PHE A 91 -4.85 1.34 16.12
CA PHE A 91 -5.22 1.59 14.74
C PHE A 91 -6.05 0.41 14.21
N TYR A 92 -7.25 0.70 13.74
CA TYR A 92 -8.17 -0.31 13.22
C TYR A 92 -8.81 0.16 11.90
N ILE A 93 -8.38 -0.38 10.78
CA ILE A 93 -8.92 -0.11 9.44
C ILE A 93 -9.14 1.40 9.22
N GLY A 94 -8.04 2.19 9.28
CA GLY A 94 -8.08 3.64 9.07
C GLY A 94 -8.72 4.47 10.19
N MET A 95 -9.09 3.86 11.31
CA MET A 95 -9.76 4.53 12.43
C MET A 95 -9.04 4.26 13.75
N VAL A 96 -9.31 5.10 14.73
CA VAL A 96 -8.99 4.81 16.12
C VAL A 96 -10.04 3.87 16.70
N GLY A 97 -9.58 2.75 17.26
CA GLY A 97 -10.44 1.80 17.95
C GLY A 97 -9.89 1.46 19.34
N TYR A 98 -10.71 0.83 20.16
CA TYR A 98 -10.36 0.42 21.51
C TYR A 98 -10.71 -1.06 21.72
N VAL A 99 -9.79 -1.78 22.37
CA VAL A 99 -9.97 -3.18 22.76
C VAL A 99 -9.58 -3.37 24.22
N PRO A 100 -10.12 -4.38 24.94
CA PRO A 100 -9.58 -4.76 26.26
C PRO A 100 -8.09 -5.07 26.12
N GLY A 101 -7.26 -4.54 27.03
CA GLY A 101 -5.81 -4.67 26.92
C GLY A 101 -5.28 -6.09 27.01
N ASP A 102 -6.02 -6.96 27.73
CA ASP A 102 -5.76 -8.39 27.89
C ASP A 102 -6.15 -9.23 26.64
N SER A 103 -6.86 -8.65 25.70
CA SER A 103 -7.21 -9.30 24.43
C SER A 103 -6.09 -9.26 23.38
N LEU A 104 -5.02 -8.54 23.66
CA LEU A 104 -3.85 -8.41 22.80
C LEU A 104 -2.61 -8.99 23.46
N VAL A 105 -1.89 -9.82 22.70
CA VAL A 105 -0.56 -10.33 23.07
C VAL A 105 0.52 -9.74 22.19
N ALA A 106 1.78 -9.81 22.62
CA ALA A 106 2.90 -9.35 21.82
C ALA A 106 2.87 -10.00 20.41
N TYR A 107 3.08 -9.20 19.40
CA TYR A 107 3.09 -9.68 18.03
C TYR A 107 4.26 -10.63 17.80
N ARG A 108 3.97 -11.77 17.20
CA ARG A 108 4.97 -12.75 16.80
C ARG A 108 5.32 -12.51 15.33
N LEU A 109 6.57 -12.17 15.08
CA LEU A 109 7.05 -12.06 13.69
C LEU A 109 6.79 -13.37 12.96
N PRO A 110 6.26 -13.31 11.74
CA PRO A 110 6.06 -14.49 10.91
C PRO A 110 7.37 -15.22 10.66
N THR A 111 7.39 -16.52 10.84
CA THR A 111 8.56 -17.35 10.57
C THR A 111 8.66 -17.76 9.11
N GLN A 112 7.57 -17.64 8.37
CA GLN A 112 7.49 -17.92 6.94
C GLN A 112 6.59 -16.89 6.28
N ILE A 113 7.01 -16.45 5.11
CA ILE A 113 6.19 -15.62 4.21
C ILE A 113 5.60 -16.56 3.17
N GLN A 114 4.28 -16.54 3.03
CA GLN A 114 3.61 -17.32 2.00
C GLN A 114 4.00 -16.77 0.62
N SER A 115 4.67 -17.61 -0.18
CA SER A 115 5.13 -17.27 -1.53
C SER A 115 4.77 -18.34 -2.56
N ASP A 116 3.99 -19.36 -2.16
CA ASP A 116 3.51 -20.38 -3.10
C ASP A 116 2.68 -19.70 -4.22
N PRO A 117 2.72 -20.25 -5.45
CA PRO A 117 1.91 -19.75 -6.55
C PRO A 117 0.42 -19.68 -6.16
N ILE A 118 -0.26 -18.62 -6.59
CA ILE A 118 -1.68 -18.40 -6.32
C ILE A 118 -2.47 -19.18 -7.35
N VAL A 119 -3.24 -20.17 -6.92
CA VAL A 119 -4.11 -20.94 -7.81
C VAL A 119 -5.25 -20.07 -8.31
N ILE A 120 -5.41 -20.02 -9.63
CA ILE A 120 -6.49 -19.24 -10.26
C ILE A 120 -7.81 -20.00 -10.11
N GLU A 121 -8.79 -19.37 -9.50
CA GLU A 121 -10.13 -19.93 -9.31
C GLU A 121 -11.20 -19.08 -10.02
N ASP A 122 -12.28 -19.72 -10.47
CA ASP A 122 -13.41 -19.03 -11.07
C ASP A 122 -14.05 -18.05 -10.07
N GLY A 123 -14.22 -16.81 -10.50
CA GLY A 123 -14.78 -15.75 -9.69
C GLY A 123 -13.77 -15.06 -8.77
N MET A 124 -12.49 -15.45 -8.81
CA MET A 124 -11.41 -14.78 -8.08
C MET A 124 -11.46 -13.26 -8.30
N MET A 125 -11.19 -12.52 -7.22
CA MET A 125 -11.13 -11.07 -7.26
C MET A 125 -9.76 -10.56 -6.83
N ILE A 126 -9.15 -9.74 -7.68
CA ILE A 126 -7.85 -9.10 -7.45
C ILE A 126 -8.06 -7.60 -7.35
N ASN A 127 -7.58 -6.99 -6.28
CA ASN A 127 -7.48 -5.54 -6.14
C ASN A 127 -6.03 -5.12 -6.37
N ILE A 128 -5.81 -4.15 -7.26
CA ILE A 128 -4.48 -3.62 -7.58
C ILE A 128 -4.44 -2.16 -7.14
N LEU A 129 -3.77 -1.88 -6.02
CA LEU A 129 -3.56 -0.54 -5.49
C LEU A 129 -2.23 0.00 -6.02
N GLY A 130 -2.25 1.17 -6.64
CA GLY A 130 -1.04 1.74 -7.21
C GLY A 130 -1.15 3.22 -7.59
N ASP A 131 -0.10 3.69 -8.23
CA ASP A 131 0.07 5.07 -8.70
C ASP A 131 -0.20 5.21 -10.22
N SER A 132 0.49 6.15 -10.88
CA SER A 132 0.40 6.40 -12.32
C SER A 132 0.78 5.19 -13.17
N ILE A 133 1.75 4.38 -12.74
CA ILE A 133 2.17 3.18 -13.48
C ILE A 133 1.04 2.15 -13.48
N THR A 134 0.38 1.95 -12.34
CA THR A 134 -0.80 1.06 -12.24
C THR A 134 -1.98 1.59 -13.03
N TYR A 135 -2.18 2.91 -13.03
CA TYR A 135 -3.21 3.57 -13.83
C TYR A 135 -2.99 3.37 -15.35
N GLY A 136 -1.74 3.32 -15.80
CA GLY A 136 -1.35 3.31 -17.23
C GLY A 136 -1.12 4.71 -17.76
N ASP A 137 -0.56 5.61 -16.94
CA ASP A 137 -0.25 6.98 -17.36
C ASP A 137 0.83 6.99 -18.44
N SER A 138 0.79 8.00 -19.29
CA SER A 138 1.69 8.19 -20.44
C SER A 138 1.49 7.15 -21.57
N LEU A 139 0.64 6.15 -21.42
CA LEU A 139 0.28 5.25 -22.50
C LEU A 139 -0.78 5.88 -23.42
N PRO A 140 -0.66 5.70 -24.74
CA PRO A 140 -1.70 6.15 -25.68
C PRO A 140 -3.04 5.42 -25.46
N ASP A 141 -2.99 4.19 -24.97
CA ASP A 141 -4.13 3.37 -24.59
C ASP A 141 -3.87 2.72 -23.23
N VAL A 142 -4.67 3.07 -22.22
CA VAL A 142 -4.55 2.55 -20.86
C VAL A 142 -4.76 1.04 -20.76
N THR A 143 -5.39 0.41 -21.75
CA THR A 143 -5.53 -1.05 -21.79
C THR A 143 -4.21 -1.78 -22.01
N GLN A 144 -3.16 -1.06 -22.39
CA GLN A 144 -1.78 -1.56 -22.47
C GLN A 144 -1.06 -1.53 -21.12
N ALA A 145 -1.68 -0.99 -20.07
CA ALA A 145 -1.07 -1.02 -18.75
C ALA A 145 -0.97 -2.46 -18.20
N TYR A 146 0.08 -2.73 -17.46
CA TYR A 146 0.33 -4.06 -16.87
C TYR A 146 -0.86 -4.64 -16.12
N SER A 147 -1.65 -3.79 -15.47
CA SER A 147 -2.85 -4.17 -14.70
C SER A 147 -3.98 -4.71 -15.58
N TYR A 148 -4.15 -4.17 -16.79
CA TYR A 148 -5.09 -4.69 -17.77
C TYR A 148 -4.54 -5.93 -18.47
N LEU A 149 -3.23 -5.96 -18.76
CA LEU A 149 -2.57 -7.11 -19.37
C LEU A 149 -2.62 -8.31 -18.43
N LEU A 150 -2.36 -8.10 -17.13
CA LEU A 150 -2.50 -9.12 -16.10
C LEU A 150 -3.93 -9.66 -16.05
N ALA A 151 -4.92 -8.78 -16.07
CA ALA A 151 -6.33 -9.17 -16.11
C ALA A 151 -6.67 -10.02 -17.35
N ALA A 152 -6.13 -9.65 -18.52
CA ALA A 152 -6.33 -10.40 -19.76
C ALA A 152 -5.69 -11.80 -19.70
N MET A 153 -4.48 -11.91 -19.13
CA MET A 153 -3.79 -13.20 -18.96
C MET A 153 -4.53 -14.12 -17.97
N LEU A 154 -5.14 -13.57 -16.93
CA LEU A 154 -5.92 -14.33 -15.95
C LEU A 154 -7.29 -14.79 -16.47
N GLY A 155 -7.74 -14.19 -17.56
CA GLY A 155 -8.99 -14.58 -18.23
C GLY A 155 -10.25 -13.94 -17.64
N ASN A 156 -11.37 -14.18 -18.34
CA ASN A 156 -12.65 -13.49 -18.09
C ASN A 156 -13.34 -13.88 -16.77
N ASN A 157 -12.92 -14.97 -16.14
CA ASN A 157 -13.50 -15.46 -14.89
C ASN A 157 -12.85 -14.81 -13.64
N VAL A 158 -11.77 -14.05 -13.82
CA VAL A 158 -11.09 -13.30 -12.75
C VAL A 158 -11.44 -11.82 -12.83
N LYS A 159 -11.76 -11.22 -11.69
CA LYS A 159 -12.11 -9.80 -11.59
C LYS A 159 -10.93 -8.99 -11.10
N CYS A 160 -10.24 -8.30 -12.00
CA CYS A 160 -9.19 -7.35 -11.63
C CYS A 160 -9.78 -5.94 -11.48
N ASN A 161 -9.62 -5.35 -10.29
CA ASN A 161 -10.02 -3.97 -10.02
C ASN A 161 -8.76 -3.12 -9.95
N ASN A 162 -8.59 -2.20 -10.89
CA ASN A 162 -7.49 -1.26 -10.93
C ASN A 162 -7.80 -0.03 -10.06
N TYR A 163 -7.00 0.19 -9.02
CA TYR A 163 -7.03 1.36 -8.12
C TYR A 163 -5.78 2.22 -8.30
N GLY A 164 -5.23 2.29 -9.51
CA GLY A 164 -4.16 3.21 -9.86
C GLY A 164 -4.64 4.68 -9.79
N TRP A 165 -3.81 5.55 -9.26
CA TRP A 165 -4.08 6.99 -9.19
C TRP A 165 -2.79 7.78 -9.43
N ARG A 166 -2.83 8.65 -10.45
CA ARG A 166 -1.68 9.46 -10.89
C ARG A 166 -1.07 10.27 -9.77
N GLY A 167 0.25 10.21 -9.63
CA GLY A 167 1.00 11.00 -8.65
C GLY A 167 0.77 10.59 -7.19
N SER A 168 0.00 9.51 -6.92
CA SER A 168 -0.26 9.15 -5.53
C SER A 168 0.94 8.49 -4.87
N CYS A 169 1.19 8.91 -3.63
CA CYS A 169 2.20 8.37 -2.73
C CYS A 169 1.59 7.30 -1.82
N VAL A 170 2.43 6.49 -1.19
CA VAL A 170 2.01 5.62 -0.09
C VAL A 170 1.56 6.46 1.10
N GLY A 171 2.31 7.52 1.40
CA GLY A 171 2.07 8.40 2.55
C GLY A 171 2.39 9.86 2.32
N GLY A 172 2.82 10.53 3.41
CA GLY A 172 3.12 11.97 3.44
C GLY A 172 1.92 12.81 3.88
N ALA A 173 2.16 13.78 4.79
CA ALA A 173 1.10 14.53 5.47
C ALA A 173 0.15 15.27 4.53
N ASP A 174 0.72 15.90 3.48
CA ASP A 174 0.00 16.81 2.59
C ASP A 174 -0.44 16.17 1.27
N ASN A 175 -0.13 14.88 1.05
CA ASN A 175 -0.45 14.20 -0.20
C ASN A 175 -1.93 13.81 -0.29
N VAL A 176 -2.53 14.05 -1.45
CA VAL A 176 -3.91 13.67 -1.75
C VAL A 176 -3.94 12.27 -2.37
N GLY A 177 -4.92 11.47 -1.96
CA GLY A 177 -5.09 10.13 -2.55
C GLY A 177 -4.01 9.13 -2.17
N ARG A 178 -3.46 9.22 -0.97
CA ARG A 178 -2.44 8.30 -0.43
C ARG A 178 -2.95 6.87 -0.39
N PHE A 179 -2.05 5.91 -0.59
CA PHE A 179 -2.41 4.49 -0.51
C PHE A 179 -2.98 4.14 0.86
N MET A 180 -2.37 4.69 1.92
CA MET A 180 -2.80 4.47 3.30
C MET A 180 -4.22 4.97 3.62
N ASP A 181 -4.81 5.78 2.75
CA ASP A 181 -6.21 6.20 2.85
C ASP A 181 -7.10 5.49 1.83
N ARG A 182 -6.63 5.32 0.58
CA ARG A 182 -7.44 4.80 -0.53
C ARG A 182 -7.74 3.31 -0.43
N TYR A 183 -6.91 2.52 0.25
CA TYR A 183 -7.21 1.09 0.42
C TYR A 183 -8.58 0.87 1.08
N LEU A 184 -9.07 1.83 1.87
CA LEU A 184 -10.37 1.78 2.54
C LEU A 184 -11.56 1.78 1.54
N SER A 185 -11.36 2.32 0.34
CA SER A 185 -12.37 2.37 -0.72
C SER A 185 -12.36 1.15 -1.64
N MET A 186 -11.36 0.27 -1.51
CA MET A 186 -11.26 -0.93 -2.34
C MET A 186 -12.35 -1.95 -1.97
N LYS A 187 -12.74 -2.76 -2.96
CA LYS A 187 -13.72 -3.81 -2.75
C LYS A 187 -13.24 -4.81 -1.71
N ARG A 188 -14.08 -5.08 -0.73
CA ARG A 188 -13.82 -6.12 0.29
C ARG A 188 -13.97 -7.51 -0.32
N GLY A 189 -13.32 -8.50 0.32
CA GLY A 189 -13.41 -9.90 -0.10
C GLY A 189 -12.60 -10.20 -1.37
N ALA A 190 -11.58 -9.39 -1.69
CA ALA A 190 -10.61 -9.75 -2.70
C ALA A 190 -9.79 -10.95 -2.23
N ASP A 191 -9.49 -11.87 -3.15
CA ASP A 191 -8.62 -13.03 -2.89
C ASP A 191 -7.15 -12.59 -2.91
N VAL A 192 -6.82 -11.63 -3.75
CA VAL A 192 -5.48 -11.06 -3.87
C VAL A 192 -5.55 -9.54 -3.79
N VAL A 193 -4.61 -8.96 -3.03
CA VAL A 193 -4.36 -7.52 -2.99
C VAL A 193 -2.91 -7.28 -3.41
N LEU A 194 -2.73 -6.73 -4.59
CA LEU A 194 -1.43 -6.33 -5.12
C LEU A 194 -1.24 -4.84 -4.89
N VAL A 195 -0.11 -4.45 -4.29
CA VAL A 195 0.23 -3.05 -4.01
C VAL A 195 1.54 -2.71 -4.71
N PHE A 196 1.51 -1.70 -5.57
CA PHE A 196 2.69 -1.26 -6.31
C PHE A 196 2.83 0.26 -6.26
N GLY A 197 3.88 0.75 -5.60
CA GLY A 197 4.13 2.17 -5.42
C GLY A 197 5.42 2.48 -4.67
N GLY A 198 5.58 3.75 -4.26
CA GLY A 198 6.77 4.25 -3.56
C GLY A 198 7.66 5.12 -4.44
N THR A 199 7.48 5.12 -5.76
CA THR A 199 8.25 6.00 -6.65
C THR A 199 7.92 7.47 -6.46
N ASN A 200 6.65 7.80 -6.17
CA ASN A 200 6.23 9.17 -5.87
C ASN A 200 6.63 9.61 -4.47
N ASP A 201 6.77 8.67 -3.54
CA ASP A 201 7.27 8.94 -2.18
C ASP A 201 8.75 9.35 -2.23
N TYR A 202 9.54 8.77 -3.14
CA TYR A 202 10.93 9.18 -3.39
C TYR A 202 11.01 10.56 -4.04
N ALA A 203 10.28 10.79 -5.13
CA ALA A 203 10.30 12.05 -5.88
C ALA A 203 8.91 12.34 -6.44
N GLY A 204 8.04 12.89 -5.58
CA GLY A 204 6.69 13.28 -5.93
C GLY A 204 6.60 14.50 -6.82
N CYS A 205 5.36 14.97 -7.03
CA CYS A 205 5.07 16.12 -7.90
C CYS A 205 5.72 17.42 -7.44
N ASP A 206 6.14 17.52 -6.20
CA ASP A 206 6.81 18.67 -5.58
C ASP A 206 8.34 18.48 -5.50
N GLU A 207 8.88 17.36 -5.98
CA GLU A 207 10.30 16.96 -5.96
C GLU A 207 10.90 16.80 -4.54
N ILE A 208 10.18 17.12 -3.49
CA ILE A 208 10.68 17.03 -2.10
C ILE A 208 10.69 15.56 -1.66
N GLY A 209 9.65 14.81 -2.05
CA GLY A 209 9.44 13.45 -1.62
C GLY A 209 8.88 13.33 -0.19
N VAL A 210 8.38 12.16 0.14
CA VAL A 210 7.93 11.85 1.50
C VAL A 210 9.16 11.55 2.36
N PRO A 211 9.31 12.14 3.56
CA PRO A 211 10.39 11.77 4.46
C PRO A 211 10.43 10.25 4.67
N LEU A 212 11.62 9.64 4.59
CA LEU A 212 11.72 8.18 4.71
C LEU A 212 11.22 7.71 6.08
N GLY A 213 11.58 8.45 7.16
CA GLY A 213 11.29 8.01 8.53
C GLY A 213 12.16 6.83 8.95
N GLN A 214 11.68 6.07 9.92
CA GLN A 214 12.39 4.92 10.46
C GLN A 214 11.44 3.79 10.85
N LEU A 215 11.99 2.62 11.03
CA LEU A 215 11.27 1.46 11.52
C LEU A 215 10.65 1.78 12.89
N GLY A 216 9.34 1.53 13.02
CA GLY A 216 8.58 1.85 14.24
C GLY A 216 7.76 3.13 14.16
N ASP A 217 7.92 3.97 13.14
CA ASP A 217 7.03 5.10 12.91
C ASP A 217 5.58 4.62 12.73
N VAL A 218 4.63 5.38 13.32
CA VAL A 218 3.18 5.06 13.28
C VAL A 218 2.32 6.23 12.82
N THR A 219 2.92 7.23 12.23
CA THR A 219 2.18 8.35 11.64
C THR A 219 2.28 8.30 10.12
N GLY A 220 1.29 8.89 9.44
CA GLY A 220 1.31 8.98 7.98
C GLY A 220 2.26 10.03 7.41
N ASP A 221 3.12 10.63 8.23
CA ASP A 221 4.00 11.75 7.84
C ASP A 221 5.31 11.25 7.22
N SER A 222 5.70 10.00 7.52
CA SER A 222 6.86 9.35 6.95
C SER A 222 6.47 8.13 6.12
N PHE A 223 7.39 7.69 5.25
CA PHE A 223 7.16 6.51 4.42
C PHE A 223 7.06 5.22 5.25
N TYR A 224 7.96 5.01 6.22
CA TYR A 224 7.88 3.88 7.14
C TYR A 224 6.58 3.88 7.93
N GLY A 225 6.17 5.03 8.47
CA GLY A 225 4.92 5.14 9.22
C GLY A 225 3.69 4.86 8.35
N SER A 226 3.69 5.34 7.12
CA SER A 226 2.62 5.11 6.15
C SER A 226 2.53 3.65 5.73
N LEU A 227 3.67 2.99 5.47
CA LEU A 227 3.72 1.55 5.20
C LEU A 227 3.19 0.74 6.39
N ASN A 228 3.58 1.14 7.60
CA ASN A 228 3.13 0.49 8.82
C ASN A 228 1.60 0.52 8.96
N LEU A 229 1.01 1.70 8.81
CA LEU A 229 -0.45 1.87 8.86
C LEU A 229 -1.16 1.14 7.71
N LEU A 230 -0.63 1.23 6.49
CA LEU A 230 -1.19 0.57 5.31
C LEU A 230 -1.16 -0.95 5.45
N MET A 231 0.00 -1.54 5.78
CA MET A 231 0.14 -2.99 5.88
C MET A 231 -0.69 -3.57 7.03
N CYS A 232 -0.69 -2.90 8.19
CA CYS A 232 -1.56 -3.26 9.31
C CYS A 232 -3.04 -3.24 8.89
N GLY A 233 -3.48 -2.13 8.28
CA GLY A 233 -4.85 -1.96 7.83
C GLY A 233 -5.28 -2.96 6.76
N LEU A 234 -4.40 -3.29 5.81
CA LEU A 234 -4.65 -4.32 4.80
C LEU A 234 -4.81 -5.70 5.43
N LYS A 235 -3.96 -6.09 6.37
CA LYS A 235 -4.08 -7.36 7.11
C LYS A 235 -5.38 -7.45 7.90
N GLN A 236 -5.86 -6.32 8.44
CA GLN A 236 -7.14 -6.26 9.15
C GLN A 236 -8.34 -6.31 8.20
N MET A 237 -8.26 -5.62 7.05
CA MET A 237 -9.36 -5.51 6.10
C MET A 237 -9.51 -6.75 5.21
N TYR A 238 -8.39 -7.43 4.92
CA TYR A 238 -8.30 -8.58 4.03
C TYR A 238 -7.65 -9.79 4.74
N PRO A 239 -8.29 -10.34 5.80
CA PRO A 239 -7.69 -11.35 6.67
C PRO A 239 -7.38 -12.68 5.97
N ASN A 240 -8.09 -12.98 4.89
CA ASN A 240 -7.95 -14.23 4.13
C ASN A 240 -7.29 -14.03 2.77
N SER A 241 -6.91 -12.81 2.44
CA SER A 241 -6.37 -12.49 1.12
C SER A 241 -4.86 -12.69 1.08
N ARG A 242 -4.36 -13.07 -0.07
CA ARG A 242 -2.95 -12.95 -0.38
C ARG A 242 -2.63 -11.48 -0.62
N ILE A 243 -1.83 -10.89 0.26
CA ILE A 243 -1.36 -9.51 0.11
C ILE A 243 0.07 -9.58 -0.41
N VAL A 244 0.33 -8.85 -1.49
CA VAL A 244 1.63 -8.78 -2.16
C VAL A 244 2.01 -7.32 -2.37
N PHE A 245 3.23 -6.96 -2.02
CA PHE A 245 3.80 -5.64 -2.31
C PHE A 245 4.86 -5.77 -3.40
N CYS A 246 4.88 -4.80 -4.32
CA CYS A 246 5.97 -4.61 -5.25
C CYS A 246 6.83 -3.43 -4.78
N THR A 247 8.16 -3.57 -4.84
CA THR A 247 9.04 -2.41 -4.74
C THR A 247 8.92 -1.57 -6.01
N PRO A 248 9.24 -0.25 -5.98
CA PRO A 248 9.25 0.56 -7.19
C PRO A 248 10.21 -0.03 -8.24
N LEU A 249 9.93 0.23 -9.52
CA LEU A 249 10.89 0.00 -10.61
C LEU A 249 12.04 0.99 -10.50
N ARG A 250 13.17 0.65 -11.09
CA ARG A 250 14.25 1.61 -11.33
C ARG A 250 13.79 2.73 -12.25
N ARG A 251 14.33 3.92 -12.06
CA ARG A 251 14.04 5.11 -12.87
C ARG A 251 15.35 5.82 -13.27
N ALA A 252 15.28 6.64 -14.29
CA ALA A 252 16.49 7.27 -14.87
C ALA A 252 17.30 8.12 -13.88
N ASP A 253 16.65 8.64 -12.83
CA ASP A 253 17.24 9.50 -11.81
C ASP A 253 17.46 8.81 -10.45
N ASP A 254 17.28 7.50 -10.33
CA ASP A 254 17.34 6.77 -9.06
C ASP A 254 18.73 6.73 -8.41
N MET A 255 19.77 7.10 -9.18
CA MET A 255 21.14 7.24 -8.69
C MET A 255 21.40 8.59 -7.99
N HIS A 256 20.41 9.46 -7.92
CA HIS A 256 20.47 10.73 -7.21
C HIS A 256 19.64 10.67 -5.94
N THR A 257 19.95 11.50 -4.96
CA THR A 257 19.06 11.68 -3.81
C THR A 257 17.91 12.62 -4.19
N ASN A 258 16.74 12.39 -3.58
CA ASN A 258 15.69 13.41 -3.57
C ASN A 258 16.11 14.63 -2.74
N GLN A 259 15.30 15.67 -2.70
CA GLN A 259 15.60 16.89 -1.93
C GLN A 259 15.71 16.64 -0.41
N SER A 260 15.12 15.59 0.10
CA SER A 260 15.27 15.15 1.51
C SER A 260 16.54 14.31 1.75
N GLY A 261 17.36 14.06 0.74
CA GLY A 261 18.66 13.38 0.85
C GLY A 261 18.58 11.85 0.77
N TYR A 262 17.46 11.27 0.34
CA TYR A 262 17.25 9.82 0.23
C TYR A 262 17.27 9.33 -1.22
N TYR A 263 17.81 8.12 -1.43
CA TYR A 263 17.79 7.40 -2.71
C TYR A 263 16.54 6.51 -2.82
N LEU A 264 16.11 6.20 -4.04
CA LEU A 264 14.96 5.32 -4.29
C LEU A 264 15.16 3.92 -3.68
N TYR A 265 16.38 3.38 -3.68
CA TYR A 265 16.66 2.07 -3.09
C TYR A 265 16.32 1.99 -1.59
N GLN A 266 16.36 3.13 -0.86
CA GLN A 266 15.99 3.17 0.56
C GLN A 266 14.48 3.01 0.75
N TYR A 267 13.67 3.58 -0.14
CA TYR A 267 12.22 3.35 -0.16
C TYR A 267 11.89 1.89 -0.51
N ALA A 268 12.59 1.31 -1.49
CA ALA A 268 12.46 -0.12 -1.79
C ALA A 268 12.86 -1.01 -0.59
N ALA A 269 13.92 -0.66 0.14
CA ALA A 269 14.34 -1.36 1.35
C ALA A 269 13.27 -1.28 2.44
N ALA A 270 12.68 -0.10 2.67
CA ALA A 270 11.63 0.10 3.67
C ALA A 270 10.40 -0.77 3.39
N ILE A 271 10.01 -0.93 2.11
CA ILE A 271 8.93 -1.86 1.73
C ILE A 271 9.27 -3.29 2.15
N ARG A 272 10.49 -3.78 1.85
CA ARG A 272 10.92 -5.13 2.22
C ARG A 272 10.94 -5.35 3.72
N GLU A 273 11.49 -4.41 4.47
CA GLU A 273 11.57 -4.47 5.94
C GLU A 273 10.19 -4.49 6.59
N MET A 274 9.32 -3.58 6.19
CA MET A 274 7.95 -3.53 6.72
C MET A 274 7.12 -4.76 6.33
N ALA A 275 7.26 -5.23 5.11
CA ALA A 275 6.57 -6.44 4.64
C ALA A 275 7.02 -7.68 5.43
N ALA A 276 8.31 -7.79 5.77
CA ALA A 276 8.83 -8.88 6.60
C ALA A 276 8.18 -8.90 7.99
N ILE A 277 7.96 -7.72 8.61
CA ILE A 277 7.26 -7.62 9.90
C ILE A 277 5.85 -8.19 9.79
N TYR A 278 5.10 -7.85 8.74
CA TYR A 278 3.71 -8.27 8.56
C TYR A 278 3.54 -9.63 7.88
N GLY A 279 4.63 -10.32 7.51
CA GLY A 279 4.57 -11.57 6.78
C GLY A 279 3.93 -11.42 5.40
N ILE A 280 4.19 -10.31 4.75
CA ILE A 280 3.68 -9.97 3.43
C ILE A 280 4.74 -10.32 2.38
N GLN A 281 4.32 -10.98 1.30
CA GLN A 281 5.19 -11.26 0.16
C GLN A 281 5.60 -9.96 -0.53
N VAL A 282 6.89 -9.88 -0.91
CA VAL A 282 7.40 -8.79 -1.75
C VAL A 282 7.90 -9.36 -3.07
N ILE A 283 7.49 -8.73 -4.17
CA ILE A 283 8.13 -8.87 -5.47
C ILE A 283 9.08 -7.68 -5.62
N ASP A 284 10.37 -7.96 -5.59
CA ASP A 284 11.42 -6.93 -5.56
C ASP A 284 11.79 -6.46 -6.97
N LEU A 285 10.92 -5.63 -7.56
CA LEU A 285 11.11 -5.11 -8.93
C LEU A 285 12.33 -4.18 -9.03
N TYR A 286 12.73 -3.51 -7.93
CA TYR A 286 13.88 -2.61 -7.92
C TYR A 286 15.19 -3.34 -8.23
N ASN A 287 15.34 -4.54 -7.70
CA ASN A 287 16.54 -5.35 -7.86
C ASN A 287 16.45 -6.36 -9.01
N GLU A 288 15.36 -6.34 -9.80
CA GLU A 288 15.14 -7.26 -10.89
C GLU A 288 15.84 -6.80 -12.18
N PRO A 289 16.94 -7.46 -12.63
CA PRO A 289 17.69 -7.00 -13.79
C PRO A 289 16.89 -7.07 -15.11
N GLU A 290 15.91 -7.96 -15.19
CA GLU A 290 15.07 -8.12 -16.39
C GLU A 290 14.14 -6.94 -16.58
N LEU A 291 13.76 -6.28 -15.47
CA LEU A 291 12.90 -5.10 -15.44
C LEU A 291 13.66 -3.78 -15.23
N ASP A 292 14.99 -3.80 -15.31
CA ASP A 292 15.78 -2.57 -15.32
C ASP A 292 15.68 -1.88 -16.69
N PHE A 293 14.65 -1.07 -16.86
CA PHE A 293 14.37 -0.34 -18.09
C PHE A 293 15.27 0.88 -18.29
N THR A 294 16.16 1.19 -17.34
CA THR A 294 17.13 2.29 -17.45
C THR A 294 18.37 1.88 -18.26
N ILE A 295 18.60 0.59 -18.48
CA ILE A 295 19.76 0.05 -19.15
C ILE A 295 19.66 0.29 -20.67
N TRP A 296 20.78 0.71 -21.28
CA TRP A 296 20.90 0.86 -22.73
C TRP A 296 20.50 -0.43 -23.46
N GLY A 297 19.61 -0.30 -24.45
CA GLY A 297 19.04 -1.44 -25.20
C GLY A 297 17.77 -2.06 -24.61
N LYS A 298 17.40 -1.70 -23.39
CA LYS A 298 16.11 -2.03 -22.79
C LYS A 298 15.28 -0.76 -22.48
N ASN A 299 15.59 0.37 -23.06
CA ASN A 299 14.96 1.66 -22.73
C ASN A 299 13.46 1.65 -23.04
N CYS A 300 12.68 1.12 -22.08
CA CYS A 300 11.24 1.05 -22.13
C CYS A 300 10.57 2.12 -21.25
N LEU A 301 11.26 3.23 -20.92
CA LEU A 301 10.71 4.36 -20.18
C LEU A 301 10.45 5.54 -21.13
N ILE A 302 9.21 6.09 -21.09
CA ILE A 302 8.81 7.21 -21.94
C ILE A 302 9.50 8.52 -21.52
N ASP A 303 9.53 8.76 -20.20
CA ASP A 303 10.01 10.00 -19.58
C ASP A 303 11.08 9.75 -18.50
N GLY A 304 11.66 8.58 -18.48
CA GLY A 304 12.61 8.14 -17.46
C GLY A 304 11.97 7.57 -16.20
N LEU A 305 10.64 7.53 -16.11
CA LEU A 305 9.85 7.00 -15.01
C LEU A 305 8.76 6.02 -15.46
N HIS A 306 7.92 6.43 -16.40
CA HIS A 306 6.78 5.63 -16.82
C HIS A 306 7.18 4.65 -17.92
N PRO A 307 6.91 3.33 -17.71
CA PRO A 307 7.13 2.34 -18.76
C PRO A 307 6.29 2.64 -20.01
N ASP A 308 6.83 2.36 -21.17
CA ASP A 308 6.07 2.31 -22.43
C ASP A 308 5.24 1.03 -22.52
N ALA A 309 4.55 0.81 -23.63
CA ALA A 309 3.72 -0.38 -23.83
C ALA A 309 4.52 -1.69 -23.70
N THR A 310 5.78 -1.70 -24.16
CA THR A 310 6.67 -2.86 -24.02
C THR A 310 7.07 -3.08 -22.56
N GLY A 311 7.44 -2.01 -21.84
CA GLY A 311 7.76 -2.10 -20.42
C GLY A 311 6.57 -2.57 -19.58
N HIS A 312 5.38 -2.10 -19.88
CA HIS A 312 4.15 -2.58 -19.23
C HIS A 312 3.85 -4.05 -19.55
N PHE A 313 4.07 -4.49 -20.78
CA PHE A 313 3.92 -5.89 -21.17
C PHE A 313 4.89 -6.79 -20.38
N LEU A 314 6.18 -6.44 -20.35
CA LEU A 314 7.20 -7.19 -19.60
C LEU A 314 6.87 -7.23 -18.10
N LEU A 315 6.44 -6.12 -17.52
CA LEU A 315 6.03 -6.05 -16.12
C LEU A 315 4.80 -6.95 -15.85
N GLY A 316 3.81 -6.91 -16.72
CA GLY A 316 2.61 -7.76 -16.60
C GLY A 316 2.95 -9.25 -16.65
N MET A 317 3.82 -9.66 -17.57
CA MET A 317 4.31 -11.02 -17.70
C MET A 317 5.09 -11.47 -16.46
N TYR A 318 6.02 -10.63 -16.01
CA TYR A 318 6.83 -10.91 -14.83
C TYR A 318 5.96 -11.12 -13.58
N LEU A 319 4.96 -10.25 -13.37
CA LEU A 319 4.03 -10.38 -12.25
C LEU A 319 3.16 -11.64 -12.37
N TYR A 320 2.72 -11.98 -13.58
CA TYR A 320 1.96 -13.20 -13.81
C TYR A 320 2.77 -14.43 -13.41
N ASP A 321 4.00 -14.57 -13.93
CA ASP A 321 4.85 -15.74 -13.67
C ASP A 321 5.25 -15.87 -12.20
N HIS A 322 5.37 -14.74 -11.47
CA HIS A 322 5.74 -14.76 -10.05
C HIS A 322 4.57 -14.97 -9.10
N LEU A 323 3.36 -14.68 -9.52
CA LEU A 323 2.17 -14.79 -8.67
C LEU A 323 1.33 -16.03 -8.94
N PHE A 324 1.26 -16.48 -10.20
CA PHE A 324 0.34 -17.53 -10.61
C PHE A 324 1.10 -18.75 -11.14
N PRO A 325 0.57 -19.96 -10.94
CA PRO A 325 1.20 -21.16 -11.49
C PRO A 325 0.96 -21.22 -12.98
N GLY A 326 1.99 -21.51 -13.71
CA GLY A 326 1.90 -21.79 -15.13
C GLY A 326 2.89 -20.94 -15.91
N ASP A 327 3.62 -21.59 -16.73
CA ASP A 327 4.43 -20.96 -17.76
C ASP A 327 3.48 -20.41 -18.83
N PHE A 328 3.20 -19.11 -18.75
CA PHE A 328 2.35 -18.44 -19.74
C PHE A 328 2.91 -18.64 -21.15
N PHE A 329 4.22 -18.68 -21.29
CA PHE A 329 4.88 -18.96 -22.55
C PHE A 329 4.58 -20.39 -23.07
N SER A 330 4.43 -21.38 -22.19
CA SER A 330 4.05 -22.75 -22.61
C SER A 330 2.58 -22.84 -23.08
N GLN A 331 1.75 -21.86 -22.76
CA GLN A 331 0.34 -21.79 -23.15
C GLN A 331 0.12 -20.91 -24.40
N MET A 332 1.11 -20.16 -24.83
CA MET A 332 1.05 -19.46 -26.11
C MET A 332 1.06 -20.51 -27.23
N PRO A 333 0.16 -20.38 -28.23
CA PRO A 333 0.25 -21.22 -29.42
C PRO A 333 1.65 -21.05 -30.01
N GLY A 334 2.41 -22.19 -30.03
CA GLY A 334 3.80 -22.17 -30.39
C GLY A 334 4.07 -21.56 -31.75
N ASP A 335 5.19 -20.87 -31.84
CA ASP A 335 6.05 -20.58 -33.00
C ASP A 335 5.49 -20.20 -34.37
N GLU A 336 4.17 -20.01 -34.52
CA GLU A 336 3.63 -19.56 -35.82
C GLU A 336 3.89 -18.07 -36.13
N TYR A 337 4.37 -17.29 -35.16
CA TYR A 337 4.63 -15.84 -35.35
C TYR A 337 6.07 -15.48 -35.69
N LEU A 338 7.04 -16.36 -35.57
CA LEU A 338 8.45 -16.06 -35.83
C LEU A 338 8.95 -16.56 -37.22
N GLU A 339 8.19 -17.40 -37.92
CA GLU A 339 8.63 -17.90 -39.24
C GLU A 339 8.21 -17.04 -40.46
N ASN A 340 7.43 -15.97 -40.28
CA ASN A 340 6.95 -15.15 -41.40
C ASN A 340 7.70 -13.83 -41.64
N THR A 341 8.82 -13.57 -40.97
CA THR A 341 9.61 -12.36 -41.24
C THR A 341 10.86 -12.55 -42.11
N ASP A 342 11.19 -13.78 -42.56
CA ASP A 342 12.38 -14.05 -43.36
C ASP A 342 12.11 -14.36 -44.86
N SER A 343 10.95 -14.02 -45.36
CA SER A 343 10.65 -14.22 -46.80
C SER A 343 10.12 -12.98 -47.51
N GLU A 344 10.79 -11.85 -47.43
CA GLU A 344 10.72 -10.76 -48.42
C GLU A 344 11.89 -9.77 -48.17
N ILE A 345 13.06 -10.14 -48.68
CA ILE A 345 14.10 -9.20 -49.15
C ILE A 345 14.52 -9.63 -50.56
#